data_2663874ac3464d132b8e8f30e730cce1
#
_entry.id   2663874ac3464d132b8e8f30e730cce1
#
_cell.length_a   1.000
_cell.length_b   1.000
_cell.length_c   1.000
_cell.angle_alpha   90.00
_cell.angle_beta   90.00
_cell.angle_gamma   90.00
#
_symmetry.space_group_name_H-M   'P 1'
#
loop_
_entity.id
_entity.type
_entity.pdbx_description
1 polymer ?
#
loop_
_entity_poly.entity_id
_entity_poly.type
_entity_poly.pdbx_seq_one_letter_code
_entity_poly.pdbx_strand_id
1 'polypeptide(L)'
;MSGPNNPGKIPDMNTNIKQFYTSGLDTNPWIYKKNINHIAPIQTPPIITTATASDVQITRNLSINQNLYVNGSIYNTSDNKTKKVVRQLNDTDCDELCTLNPLLFQYLHDKEQRRHYGLLAQEVEQVFPSLVDIEPSQHIKNVNYQELIPIIITKIKQMHQEIQELKMQQNSL
;
A
#
# COMPACT_ATOMS: atom_id res chain seq x y z
N MET A 1 60.18 -8.73 -18.21
CA MET A 1 60.16 -8.36 -16.77
C MET A 1 58.95 -7.42 -16.60
N SER A 2 57.90 -7.93 -16.01
CA SER A 2 56.72 -7.17 -15.71
C SER A 2 57.01 -6.27 -14.50
N GLY A 3 56.91 -4.96 -14.68
CA GLY A 3 57.07 -4.00 -13.59
C GLY A 3 56.00 -4.16 -12.51
N PRO A 4 56.29 -3.70 -11.28
CA PRO A 4 55.41 -3.89 -10.15
C PRO A 4 54.07 -3.16 -10.37
N ASN A 5 52.99 -3.85 -10.04
CA ASN A 5 51.66 -3.26 -9.96
C ASN A 5 51.69 -1.96 -9.16
N ASN A 6 51.34 -0.87 -9.78
CA ASN A 6 51.17 0.41 -9.13
C ASN A 6 49.94 0.35 -8.18
N PRO A 7 50.13 0.34 -6.86
CA PRO A 7 49.04 0.15 -5.90
C PRO A 7 48.11 1.35 -5.78
N GLY A 8 48.25 2.36 -6.66
CA GLY A 8 47.44 3.57 -6.64
C GLY A 8 46.49 3.75 -7.79
N LYS A 9 46.38 2.80 -8.72
CA LYS A 9 45.45 2.94 -9.83
C LYS A 9 44.10 2.41 -9.39
N ILE A 10 43.22 3.32 -9.04
CA ILE A 10 41.82 3.03 -8.78
C ILE A 10 41.22 2.36 -10.03
N PRO A 11 40.64 1.18 -9.93
CA PRO A 11 39.96 0.52 -11.06
C PRO A 11 38.95 1.46 -11.69
N ASP A 12 38.78 1.38 -13.01
CA ASP A 12 37.80 2.17 -13.72
C ASP A 12 36.38 1.88 -13.15
N MET A 13 35.86 2.87 -12.44
CA MET A 13 34.62 2.74 -11.70
C MET A 13 33.42 2.45 -12.60
N ASN A 14 33.48 2.86 -13.88
CA ASN A 14 32.42 2.54 -14.83
C ASN A 14 32.36 1.04 -15.17
N THR A 15 33.52 0.38 -15.19
CA THR A 15 33.59 -1.05 -15.45
C THR A 15 33.06 -1.85 -14.25
N ASN A 16 33.39 -1.40 -13.04
CA ASN A 16 32.88 -2.01 -11.82
C ASN A 16 31.36 -1.84 -11.67
N ILE A 17 30.84 -0.64 -11.94
CA ILE A 17 29.38 -0.40 -11.91
C ILE A 17 28.66 -1.30 -12.90
N LYS A 18 29.15 -1.45 -14.13
CA LYS A 18 28.56 -2.37 -15.11
C LYS A 18 28.58 -3.82 -14.63
N GLN A 19 29.63 -4.24 -13.98
CA GLN A 19 29.74 -5.60 -13.45
C GLN A 19 28.78 -5.86 -12.31
N PHE A 20 28.55 -4.88 -11.44
CA PHE A 20 27.55 -4.93 -10.37
C PHE A 20 26.12 -5.06 -10.90
N TYR A 21 25.78 -4.32 -11.94
CA TYR A 21 24.44 -4.37 -12.55
C TYR A 21 24.18 -5.60 -13.42
N THR A 22 25.24 -6.23 -13.95
CA THR A 22 25.07 -7.40 -14.85
C THR A 22 25.15 -8.73 -14.15
N SER A 23 25.78 -8.82 -12.99
CA SER A 23 25.98 -10.11 -12.29
C SER A 23 24.85 -10.51 -11.35
N GLY A 24 23.98 -9.57 -10.95
CA GLY A 24 22.86 -9.84 -10.02
C GLY A 24 23.28 -10.40 -8.64
N LEU A 25 24.57 -10.45 -8.35
CA LEU A 25 25.14 -11.09 -7.16
C LEU A 25 25.78 -10.11 -6.18
N ASP A 26 25.69 -8.82 -6.43
CA ASP A 26 26.39 -7.88 -5.57
C ASP A 26 25.52 -7.40 -4.41
N THR A 27 25.95 -7.78 -3.23
CA THR A 27 25.37 -7.35 -1.96
C THR A 27 26.08 -6.10 -1.38
N ASN A 28 27.01 -5.48 -2.13
CA ASN A 28 27.73 -4.33 -1.62
C ASN A 28 26.84 -3.07 -1.63
N PRO A 29 26.47 -2.51 -0.46
CA PRO A 29 25.60 -1.35 -0.38
C PRO A 29 26.27 -0.02 -0.72
N TRP A 30 27.51 -0.03 -1.21
CA TRP A 30 28.32 1.17 -1.40
C TRP A 30 28.53 1.50 -2.87
N ILE A 31 28.16 2.70 -3.29
CA ILE A 31 28.50 3.25 -4.61
C ILE A 31 29.40 4.48 -4.42
N TYR A 32 30.49 4.50 -5.17
CA TYR A 32 31.38 5.65 -5.18
C TYR A 32 30.78 6.78 -6.02
N LYS A 33 30.59 7.93 -5.41
CA LYS A 33 30.27 9.15 -6.15
C LYS A 33 31.55 9.80 -6.63
N LYS A 34 31.59 10.16 -7.91
CA LYS A 34 32.71 10.89 -8.49
C LYS A 34 32.89 12.21 -7.72
N ASN A 35 34.12 12.47 -7.25
CA ASN A 35 34.53 13.67 -6.52
C ASN A 35 34.10 13.74 -5.03
N ILE A 36 33.78 12.64 -4.37
CA ILE A 36 33.53 12.64 -2.94
C ILE A 36 34.51 11.69 -2.27
N ASN A 37 35.22 12.19 -1.25
CA ASN A 37 36.21 11.40 -0.49
C ASN A 37 35.58 10.45 0.53
N HIS A 38 34.29 10.19 0.42
CA HIS A 38 33.59 9.24 1.28
C HIS A 38 32.57 8.42 0.50
N ILE A 39 32.41 7.20 0.92
CA ILE A 39 31.43 6.25 0.40
C ILE A 39 30.13 6.49 1.14
N ALA A 40 29.07 6.79 0.42
CA ALA A 40 27.74 6.87 0.98
C ALA A 40 26.95 5.63 0.57
N PRO A 41 26.13 5.06 1.46
CA PRO A 41 25.19 4.02 1.05
C PRO A 41 24.23 4.60 0.03
N ILE A 42 24.16 4.00 -1.15
CA ILE A 42 23.10 4.31 -2.09
C ILE A 42 21.95 3.38 -1.75
N GLN A 43 20.93 3.96 -1.20
CA GLN A 43 19.63 3.33 -1.20
C GLN A 43 19.06 3.41 -2.62
N THR A 44 19.58 2.58 -3.51
CA THR A 44 18.83 2.28 -4.72
C THR A 44 17.66 1.41 -4.25
N PRO A 45 16.45 1.81 -4.52
CA PRO A 45 15.32 0.91 -4.26
C PRO A 45 15.62 -0.40 -5.02
N PRO A 46 15.44 -1.56 -4.40
CA PRO A 46 15.66 -2.81 -5.08
C PRO A 46 14.76 -2.83 -6.32
N ILE A 47 15.37 -2.75 -7.50
CA ILE A 47 14.66 -3.02 -8.74
C ILE A 47 14.50 -4.53 -8.77
N ILE A 48 13.36 -5.02 -8.33
CA ILE A 48 13.00 -6.42 -8.51
C ILE A 48 12.59 -6.57 -9.98
N THR A 49 13.57 -6.71 -10.85
CA THR A 49 13.34 -7.17 -12.22
C THR A 49 13.25 -8.67 -12.16
N THR A 50 12.07 -9.21 -11.97
CA THR A 50 11.86 -10.63 -12.16
C THR A 50 11.80 -10.94 -13.65
N ALA A 51 12.94 -11.32 -14.18
CA ALA A 51 12.88 -12.29 -15.26
C ALA A 51 12.64 -13.65 -14.60
N THR A 52 11.57 -14.33 -15.00
CA THR A 52 11.28 -15.75 -14.85
C THR A 52 10.96 -16.32 -13.46
N ALA A 53 9.73 -16.78 -13.33
CA ALA A 53 9.30 -18.02 -12.64
C ALA A 53 9.51 -18.14 -11.12
N SER A 54 9.58 -17.06 -10.36
CA SER A 54 9.58 -17.16 -8.90
C SER A 54 8.65 -16.13 -8.32
N ASP A 55 7.73 -16.56 -7.47
CA ASP A 55 6.89 -15.67 -6.70
C ASP A 55 7.74 -14.79 -5.79
N VAL A 56 7.37 -13.52 -5.65
CA VAL A 56 8.00 -12.62 -4.68
C VAL A 56 7.21 -12.73 -3.39
N GLN A 57 7.86 -13.25 -2.34
CA GLN A 57 7.30 -13.30 -1.01
C GLN A 57 7.85 -12.17 -0.14
N ILE A 58 6.95 -11.32 0.36
CA ILE A 58 7.28 -10.26 1.31
C ILE A 58 6.73 -10.67 2.68
N THR A 59 7.63 -10.90 3.64
CA THR A 59 7.26 -11.39 4.98
C THR A 59 6.84 -10.29 5.95
N ARG A 60 6.92 -9.05 5.52
CA ARG A 60 6.52 -7.85 6.27
C ARG A 60 5.71 -6.91 5.37
N ASN A 61 5.55 -5.67 5.79
CA ASN A 61 4.80 -4.67 5.06
C ASN A 61 5.50 -4.24 3.77
N LEU A 62 4.72 -4.02 2.73
CA LEU A 62 5.13 -3.38 1.48
C LEU A 62 4.56 -1.96 1.46
N SER A 63 5.43 -0.95 1.37
CA SER A 63 5.02 0.44 1.16
C SER A 63 5.33 0.85 -0.28
N ILE A 64 4.34 1.44 -0.95
CA ILE A 64 4.44 1.91 -2.33
C ILE A 64 4.11 3.40 -2.35
N ASN A 65 5.11 4.22 -2.68
CA ASN A 65 4.98 5.68 -2.65
C ASN A 65 4.17 6.27 -3.82
N GLN A 66 3.86 5.48 -4.83
CA GLN A 66 3.09 5.91 -6.00
C GLN A 66 2.00 4.87 -6.32
N ASN A 67 1.82 4.52 -7.58
CA ASN A 67 0.78 3.63 -8.03
C ASN A 67 1.22 2.17 -8.00
N LEU A 68 0.31 1.28 -7.64
CA LEU A 68 0.43 -0.15 -7.84
C LEU A 68 -0.41 -0.56 -9.06
N TYR A 69 0.23 -1.10 -10.09
CA TYR A 69 -0.46 -1.67 -11.26
C TYR A 69 -0.46 -3.19 -11.18
N VAL A 70 -1.63 -3.78 -11.14
CA VAL A 70 -1.82 -5.24 -11.07
C VAL A 70 -2.58 -5.70 -12.30
N ASN A 71 -1.95 -6.55 -13.12
CA ASN A 71 -2.59 -7.11 -14.33
C ASN A 71 -3.48 -8.33 -14.04
N GLY A 72 -3.61 -8.73 -12.79
CA GLY A 72 -4.41 -9.85 -12.34
C GLY A 72 -5.30 -9.46 -11.16
N SER A 73 -5.71 -10.44 -10.38
CA SER A 73 -6.56 -10.25 -9.21
C SER A 73 -5.74 -10.06 -7.95
N ILE A 74 -6.27 -9.27 -7.01
CA ILE A 74 -5.74 -9.16 -5.65
C ILE A 74 -6.58 -10.05 -4.74
N TYR A 75 -5.95 -11.04 -4.09
CA TYR A 75 -6.60 -11.95 -3.16
C TYR A 75 -6.17 -11.65 -1.74
N ASN A 76 -7.13 -11.41 -0.87
CA ASN A 76 -6.92 -11.28 0.57
C ASN A 76 -7.34 -12.57 1.27
N THR A 77 -6.48 -13.07 2.16
CA THR A 77 -6.81 -14.24 2.97
C THR A 77 -8.10 -14.01 3.76
N SER A 78 -9.08 -14.91 3.56
CA SER A 78 -10.39 -14.81 4.21
C SER A 78 -10.93 -16.16 4.71
N ASP A 79 -10.07 -17.16 4.83
CA ASP A 79 -10.42 -18.48 5.33
C ASP A 79 -10.77 -18.42 6.83
N ASN A 80 -11.81 -19.15 7.25
CA ASN A 80 -12.23 -19.25 8.64
C ASN A 80 -11.14 -19.84 9.57
N LYS A 81 -10.22 -20.64 9.00
CA LYS A 81 -9.08 -21.20 9.75
C LYS A 81 -8.09 -20.14 10.22
N THR A 82 -8.10 -18.97 9.57
CA THR A 82 -7.20 -17.84 9.89
C THR A 82 -7.88 -16.76 10.72
N LYS A 83 -9.20 -16.90 10.98
CA LYS A 83 -10.01 -15.90 11.65
C LYS A 83 -10.65 -16.44 12.90
N LYS A 84 -10.63 -15.64 13.97
CA LYS A 84 -11.48 -15.84 15.13
C LYS A 84 -12.68 -14.90 14.99
N VAL A 85 -13.84 -15.45 14.64
CA VAL A 85 -15.07 -14.68 14.58
C VAL A 85 -15.47 -14.25 15.99
N VAL A 86 -15.61 -12.95 16.21
CA VAL A 86 -16.07 -12.39 17.50
C VAL A 86 -17.60 -12.42 17.56
N ARG A 87 -18.24 -11.84 16.56
CA ARG A 87 -19.70 -11.86 16.32
C ARG A 87 -20.00 -11.46 14.89
N GLN A 88 -21.24 -11.59 14.48
CA GLN A 88 -21.71 -10.98 13.23
C GLN A 88 -21.93 -9.48 13.42
N LEU A 89 -21.77 -8.72 12.35
CA LEU A 89 -22.13 -7.31 12.33
C LEU A 89 -23.65 -7.17 12.41
N ASN A 90 -24.11 -6.15 13.11
CA ASN A 90 -25.51 -5.78 13.26
C ASN A 90 -25.73 -4.32 12.84
N ASP A 91 -26.97 -3.84 12.94
CA ASP A 91 -27.35 -2.50 12.50
C ASP A 91 -26.57 -1.40 13.23
N THR A 92 -26.30 -1.56 14.53
CA THR A 92 -25.53 -0.56 15.29
C THR A 92 -24.08 -0.42 14.83
N ASP A 93 -23.52 -1.45 14.20
CA ASP A 93 -22.16 -1.39 13.64
C ASP A 93 -22.06 -0.53 12.37
N CYS A 94 -23.19 -0.25 11.72
CA CYS A 94 -23.23 0.51 10.47
C CYS A 94 -24.04 1.81 10.55
N ASP A 95 -24.63 2.15 11.70
CA ASP A 95 -25.49 3.33 11.84
C ASP A 95 -24.73 4.62 11.52
N GLU A 96 -23.50 4.74 11.95
CA GLU A 96 -22.67 5.92 11.72
C GLU A 96 -22.06 5.98 10.31
N LEU A 97 -22.21 4.94 9.47
CA LEU A 97 -21.68 4.94 8.11
C LEU A 97 -22.16 6.15 7.30
N CYS A 98 -23.43 6.54 7.49
CA CYS A 98 -24.05 7.64 6.77
C CYS A 98 -23.60 9.04 7.27
N THR A 99 -22.82 9.11 8.35
CA THR A 99 -22.23 10.38 8.83
C THR A 99 -20.93 10.73 8.12
N LEU A 100 -20.31 9.76 7.44
CA LEU A 100 -19.09 9.99 6.67
C LEU A 100 -19.41 10.85 5.44
N ASN A 101 -18.49 11.77 5.12
CA ASN A 101 -18.64 12.71 4.01
C ASN A 101 -17.70 12.33 2.86
N PRO A 102 -18.19 11.62 1.81
CA PRO A 102 -17.40 11.38 0.63
C PRO A 102 -17.04 12.69 -0.08
N LEU A 103 -15.78 12.80 -0.51
CA LEU A 103 -15.28 14.01 -1.12
C LEU A 103 -14.50 13.74 -2.41
N LEU A 104 -14.39 14.77 -3.23
CA LEU A 104 -13.55 14.83 -4.40
C LEU A 104 -12.29 15.61 -4.00
N PHE A 105 -11.10 15.03 -4.19
CA PHE A 105 -9.85 15.64 -3.76
C PHE A 105 -8.74 15.49 -4.81
N GLN A 106 -7.63 16.16 -4.56
CA GLN A 106 -6.38 16.04 -5.28
C GLN A 106 -5.23 15.85 -4.29
N TYR A 107 -4.28 15.00 -4.62
CA TYR A 107 -3.07 14.91 -3.80
C TYR A 107 -2.21 16.15 -3.99
N LEU A 108 -1.71 16.74 -2.92
CA LEU A 108 -0.89 17.98 -2.94
C LEU A 108 0.39 17.83 -3.78
N HIS A 109 0.93 16.62 -3.89
CA HIS A 109 2.13 16.32 -4.64
C HIS A 109 1.87 15.91 -6.10
N ASP A 110 0.59 15.74 -6.51
CA ASP A 110 0.24 15.35 -7.88
C ASP A 110 0.31 16.56 -8.82
N LYS A 111 1.37 16.61 -9.63
CA LYS A 111 1.58 17.67 -10.63
C LYS A 111 0.50 17.70 -11.72
N GLU A 112 -0.14 16.58 -12.00
CA GLU A 112 -1.20 16.45 -12.99
C GLU A 112 -2.58 16.87 -12.44
N GLN A 113 -2.65 17.14 -11.14
CA GLN A 113 -3.88 17.56 -10.44
C GLN A 113 -5.07 16.61 -10.69
N ARG A 114 -4.80 15.33 -10.74
CA ARG A 114 -5.85 14.31 -10.94
C ARG A 114 -6.83 14.34 -9.79
N ARG A 115 -8.10 14.15 -10.12
CA ARG A 115 -9.20 14.11 -9.16
C ARG A 115 -9.41 12.69 -8.65
N HIS A 116 -9.59 12.55 -7.35
CA HIS A 116 -9.84 11.30 -6.66
C HIS A 116 -11.08 11.41 -5.79
N TYR A 117 -11.74 10.28 -5.58
CA TYR A 117 -12.86 10.15 -4.66
C TYR A 117 -12.41 9.42 -3.41
N GLY A 118 -12.85 9.87 -2.24
CA GLY A 118 -12.49 9.20 -1.01
C GLY A 118 -13.07 9.86 0.24
N LEU A 119 -12.50 9.48 1.37
CA LEU A 119 -12.87 9.96 2.70
C LEU A 119 -11.64 10.58 3.38
N LEU A 120 -11.85 11.49 4.31
CA LEU A 120 -10.80 11.95 5.20
C LEU A 120 -10.56 10.92 6.30
N ALA A 121 -9.30 10.48 6.46
CA ALA A 121 -8.94 9.50 7.47
C ALA A 121 -9.30 9.97 8.90
N GLN A 122 -9.25 11.28 9.14
CA GLN A 122 -9.64 11.89 10.42
C GLN A 122 -11.13 11.71 10.74
N GLU A 123 -12.01 11.79 9.74
CA GLU A 123 -13.44 11.53 9.92
C GLU A 123 -13.71 10.04 10.13
N VAL A 124 -13.05 9.19 9.33
CA VAL A 124 -13.16 7.74 9.45
C VAL A 124 -12.69 7.27 10.83
N GLU A 125 -11.62 7.83 11.36
CA GLU A 125 -11.07 7.48 12.68
C GLU A 125 -12.05 7.77 13.82
N GLN A 126 -12.87 8.82 13.70
CA GLN A 126 -13.87 9.15 14.72
C GLN A 126 -15.00 8.13 14.79
N VAL A 127 -15.37 7.56 13.64
CA VAL A 127 -16.49 6.64 13.47
C VAL A 127 -16.03 5.18 13.52
N PHE A 128 -14.98 4.86 12.79
CA PHE A 128 -14.41 3.52 12.65
C PHE A 128 -12.91 3.55 12.89
N PRO A 129 -12.43 3.71 14.12
CA PRO A 129 -11.01 3.87 14.42
C PRO A 129 -10.16 2.66 13.97
N SER A 130 -10.74 1.45 13.97
CA SER A 130 -10.05 0.24 13.50
C SER A 130 -9.75 0.21 12.00
N LEU A 131 -10.40 1.07 11.21
CA LEU A 131 -10.14 1.18 9.77
C LEU A 131 -9.01 2.15 9.42
N VAL A 132 -8.44 2.81 10.41
CA VAL A 132 -7.38 3.79 10.19
C VAL A 132 -6.09 3.30 10.79
N ASP A 133 -5.04 3.29 9.98
CA ASP A 133 -3.67 3.00 10.40
C ASP A 133 -2.77 4.19 10.14
N ILE A 134 -1.72 4.34 10.94
CA ILE A 134 -0.74 5.42 10.83
C ILE A 134 0.55 4.84 10.25
N GLU A 135 0.94 5.35 9.08
CA GLU A 135 2.22 4.98 8.49
C GLU A 135 3.36 5.49 9.38
N PRO A 136 4.24 4.58 9.89
CA PRO A 136 5.17 4.94 10.96
C PRO A 136 6.23 5.97 10.58
N SER A 137 6.64 6.03 9.30
CA SER A 137 7.75 6.90 8.87
C SER A 137 7.31 8.34 8.63
N GLN A 138 6.09 8.55 8.15
CA GLN A 138 5.57 9.87 7.78
C GLN A 138 4.45 10.38 8.70
N HIS A 139 3.97 9.53 9.61
CA HIS A 139 2.83 9.83 10.50
C HIS A 139 1.55 10.20 9.73
N ILE A 140 1.40 9.64 8.51
CA ILE A 140 0.23 9.86 7.66
C ILE A 140 -0.80 8.77 7.97
N LYS A 141 -2.06 9.18 8.14
CA LYS A 141 -3.19 8.29 8.35
C LYS A 141 -3.67 7.70 7.03
N ASN A 142 -3.89 6.40 7.02
CA ASN A 142 -4.38 5.64 5.88
C ASN A 142 -5.71 4.96 6.24
N VAL A 143 -6.63 4.87 5.28
CA VAL A 143 -7.92 4.21 5.45
C VAL A 143 -7.90 2.85 4.77
N ASN A 144 -8.30 1.80 5.49
CA ASN A 144 -8.56 0.49 4.93
C ASN A 144 -9.95 0.44 4.27
N TYR A 145 -10.03 0.88 3.02
CA TYR A 145 -11.29 0.90 2.27
C TYR A 145 -11.91 -0.49 2.06
N GLN A 146 -11.11 -1.55 2.09
CA GLN A 146 -11.64 -2.92 1.91
C GLN A 146 -12.48 -3.36 3.10
N GLU A 147 -12.15 -2.94 4.31
CA GLU A 147 -12.92 -3.25 5.51
C GLU A 147 -14.21 -2.43 5.63
N LEU A 148 -14.38 -1.37 4.85
CA LEU A 148 -15.68 -0.69 4.71
C LEU A 148 -16.72 -1.57 3.99
N ILE A 149 -16.31 -2.50 3.13
CA ILE A 149 -17.22 -3.33 2.35
C ILE A 149 -18.20 -4.11 3.22
N PRO A 150 -17.80 -4.88 4.25
CA PRO A 150 -18.75 -5.60 5.10
C PRO A 150 -19.68 -4.65 5.87
N ILE A 151 -19.24 -3.47 6.27
CA ILE A 151 -20.07 -2.46 6.95
C ILE A 151 -21.14 -1.92 5.97
N ILE A 152 -20.75 -1.62 4.74
CA ILE A 152 -21.66 -1.19 3.66
C ILE A 152 -22.70 -2.30 3.36
N ILE A 153 -22.28 -3.56 3.30
CA ILE A 153 -23.22 -4.69 3.09
C ILE A 153 -24.24 -4.75 4.21
N THR A 154 -23.82 -4.56 5.48
CA THR A 154 -24.74 -4.55 6.62
C THR A 154 -25.74 -3.40 6.49
N LYS A 155 -25.30 -2.19 6.15
CA LYS A 155 -26.19 -1.03 5.94
C LYS A 155 -27.18 -1.23 4.80
N ILE A 156 -26.74 -1.81 3.69
CA ILE A 156 -27.62 -2.13 2.56
C ILE A 156 -28.71 -3.13 2.99
N LYS A 157 -28.36 -4.15 3.79
CA LYS A 157 -29.34 -5.12 4.30
C LYS A 157 -30.38 -4.44 5.23
N GLN A 158 -29.93 -3.59 6.14
CA GLN A 158 -30.80 -2.80 7.00
C GLN A 158 -31.77 -1.95 6.17
N MET A 159 -31.26 -1.15 5.24
CA MET A 159 -32.09 -0.31 4.36
C MET A 159 -33.08 -1.15 3.52
N HIS A 160 -32.66 -2.32 3.04
CA HIS A 160 -33.53 -3.22 2.29
C HIS A 160 -34.71 -3.70 3.16
N GLN A 161 -34.45 -4.07 4.41
CA GLN A 161 -35.47 -4.49 5.35
C GLN A 161 -36.44 -3.37 5.66
N GLU A 162 -35.98 -2.16 5.95
CA GLU A 162 -36.81 -0.97 6.20
C GLU A 162 -37.74 -0.67 5.01
N ILE A 163 -37.19 -0.77 3.77
CA ILE A 163 -37.98 -0.59 2.55
C ILE A 163 -39.08 -1.65 2.43
N GLN A 164 -38.83 -2.91 2.78
CA GLN A 164 -39.83 -3.96 2.75
C GLN A 164 -40.93 -3.72 3.79
N GLU A 165 -40.57 -3.31 4.98
CA GLU A 165 -41.55 -2.96 6.04
C GLU A 165 -42.46 -1.80 5.62
N LEU A 166 -41.90 -0.73 5.04
CA LEU A 166 -42.68 0.40 4.53
C LEU A 166 -43.62 -0.01 3.42
N LYS A 167 -43.21 -0.89 2.48
CA LYS A 167 -44.07 -1.41 1.43
C LYS A 167 -45.22 -2.25 1.98
N MET A 168 -44.97 -3.06 3.00
CA MET A 168 -46.07 -3.85 3.64
C MET A 168 -47.05 -2.94 4.35
N GLN A 169 -46.61 -1.88 5.02
CA GLN A 169 -47.51 -0.89 5.65
C GLN A 169 -48.38 -0.18 4.63
N GLN A 170 -47.84 0.23 3.47
CA GLN A 170 -48.62 0.88 2.41
C GLN A 170 -49.68 -0.02 1.81
N ASN A 171 -49.41 -1.33 1.68
CA ASN A 171 -50.36 -2.29 1.12
C ASN A 171 -51.45 -2.71 2.12
N SER A 172 -51.36 -2.29 3.37
CA SER A 172 -52.29 -2.63 4.45
C SER A 172 -53.28 -1.49 4.73
N LEU A 173 -53.16 -0.36 4.04
CA LEU A 173 -54.06 0.80 4.05
C LEU A 173 -55.00 0.76 2.86
#